data_a3fe944c4e28ad18d681f64fd4b21663
#
_entry.id   a3fe944c4e28ad18d681f64fd4b21663
#
_cell.length_a   1.000
_cell.length_b   1.000
_cell.length_c   1.000
_cell.angle_alpha   90.00
_cell.angle_beta   90.00
_cell.angle_gamma   90.00
#
_symmetry.space_group_name_H-M   'P 1'
#
loop_
_entity.id
_entity.type
_entity.pdbx_description
1 polymer ?
#
loop_
_entity_poly.entity_id
_entity_poly.type
_entity_poly.pdbx_seq_one_letter_code
_entity_poly.pdbx_strand_id
1 'polypeptide(L)'
;MGKSAQTAKLLAIAKVEYDNAQAEADEKKKVYEQLRRQIVSEMVSDSIFKFQLKNEPGCPALSFRLETKSRWSPVVENKDKLIGLLKVKAPEIFTITAPTLSKYINEKYEQNNEVLPSEFENLVKKYDDTHVVVRTIKA
;
A
#
# COMPACT_ATOMS: atom_id res chain seq x y z
N MET A 1 46.75 -4.22 20.68
CA MET A 1 45.66 -4.74 19.87
C MET A 1 44.60 -5.54 20.63
N GLY A 2 44.49 -5.45 21.92
CA GLY A 2 43.69 -6.37 22.69
C GLY A 2 42.17 -6.28 22.50
N LYS A 3 41.54 -5.32 23.15
CA LYS A 3 40.04 -5.28 23.22
C LYS A 3 39.36 -4.93 21.92
N SER A 4 39.90 -4.01 21.11
CA SER A 4 39.29 -3.60 19.85
C SER A 4 39.30 -4.71 18.81
N ALA A 5 40.34 -5.53 18.76
CA ALA A 5 40.39 -6.68 17.85
C ALA A 5 39.36 -7.75 18.23
N GLN A 6 39.17 -8.00 19.53
CA GLN A 6 38.15 -8.92 20.00
C GLN A 6 36.75 -8.42 19.70
N THR A 7 36.50 -7.14 19.94
CA THR A 7 35.20 -6.52 19.61
C THR A 7 34.94 -6.56 18.10
N ALA A 8 35.95 -6.33 17.27
CA ALA A 8 35.84 -6.42 15.83
C ALA A 8 35.44 -7.84 15.36
N LYS A 9 36.01 -8.88 15.98
CA LYS A 9 35.64 -10.27 15.69
C LYS A 9 34.19 -10.56 16.06
N LEU A 10 33.76 -10.11 17.24
CA LEU A 10 32.37 -10.27 17.66
C LEU A 10 31.41 -9.52 16.74
N LEU A 11 31.78 -8.32 16.33
CA LEU A 11 30.99 -7.53 15.38
C LEU A 11 30.89 -8.25 14.02
N ALA A 12 31.97 -8.83 13.53
CA ALA A 12 31.96 -9.57 12.26
C ALA A 12 31.02 -10.77 12.33
N ILE A 13 31.05 -11.53 13.43
CA ILE A 13 30.15 -12.66 13.65
C ILE A 13 28.70 -12.19 13.72
N ALA A 14 28.44 -11.16 14.52
CA ALA A 14 27.09 -10.59 14.66
C ALA A 14 26.56 -10.07 13.32
N LYS A 15 27.43 -9.48 12.48
CA LYS A 15 27.04 -9.02 11.15
C LYS A 15 26.58 -10.16 10.25
N VAL A 16 27.32 -11.29 10.24
CA VAL A 16 26.94 -12.46 9.46
C VAL A 16 25.58 -13.00 9.92
N GLU A 17 25.39 -13.11 11.21
CA GLU A 17 24.11 -13.58 11.78
C GLU A 17 22.95 -12.64 11.42
N TYR A 18 23.19 -11.33 11.51
CA TYR A 18 22.21 -10.31 11.13
C TYR A 18 21.85 -10.40 9.64
N ASP A 19 22.85 -10.48 8.76
CA ASP A 19 22.63 -10.56 7.32
C ASP A 19 21.85 -11.83 6.96
N ASN A 20 22.18 -12.97 7.59
CA ASN A 20 21.46 -14.22 7.38
C ASN A 20 20.01 -14.15 7.86
N ALA A 21 19.78 -13.56 9.03
CA ALA A 21 18.43 -13.38 9.57
C ALA A 21 17.60 -12.44 8.69
N GLN A 22 18.22 -11.39 8.15
CA GLN A 22 17.56 -10.46 7.23
C GLN A 22 17.17 -11.15 5.92
N ALA A 23 18.07 -11.97 5.36
CA ALA A 23 17.80 -12.72 4.15
C ALA A 23 16.65 -13.73 4.35
N GLU A 24 16.62 -14.41 5.48
CA GLU A 24 15.55 -15.34 5.84
C GLU A 24 14.21 -14.59 6.00
N ALA A 25 14.22 -13.44 6.69
CA ALA A 25 13.05 -12.61 6.85
C ALA A 25 12.52 -12.09 5.49
N ASP A 26 13.41 -11.70 4.58
CA ASP A 26 13.04 -11.23 3.25
C ASP A 26 12.39 -12.34 2.42
N GLU A 27 12.89 -13.57 2.51
CA GLU A 27 12.27 -14.72 1.83
C GLU A 27 10.86 -15.02 2.37
N LYS A 28 10.70 -15.00 3.69
CA LYS A 28 9.38 -15.18 4.32
C LYS A 28 8.42 -14.06 3.96
N LYS A 29 8.91 -12.83 3.87
CA LYS A 29 8.11 -11.69 3.42
C LYS A 29 7.61 -11.85 1.99
N LYS A 30 8.45 -12.34 1.07
CA LYS A 30 8.05 -12.62 -0.30
C LYS A 30 6.92 -13.63 -0.38
N VAL A 31 7.02 -14.71 0.35
CA VAL A 31 5.97 -15.75 0.42
C VAL A 31 4.67 -15.16 0.98
N TYR A 32 4.76 -14.42 2.07
CA TYR A 32 3.61 -13.77 2.69
C TYR A 32 2.90 -12.81 1.71
N GLU A 33 3.65 -11.96 1.03
CA GLU A 33 3.08 -11.01 0.07
C GLU A 33 2.50 -11.70 -1.17
N GLN A 34 3.11 -12.80 -1.62
CA GLN A 34 2.58 -13.59 -2.73
C GLN A 34 1.24 -14.23 -2.36
N LEU A 35 1.14 -14.81 -1.16
CA LEU A 35 -0.10 -15.40 -0.68
C LEU A 35 -1.19 -14.34 -0.44
N ARG A 36 -0.80 -13.14 0.03
CA ARG A 36 -1.74 -12.03 0.15
C ARG A 36 -2.34 -11.64 -1.20
N ARG A 37 -1.52 -11.55 -2.23
CA ARG A 37 -2.00 -11.25 -3.59
C ARG A 37 -2.88 -12.35 -4.13
N GLN A 38 -2.52 -13.59 -3.89
CA GLN A 38 -3.31 -14.75 -4.31
C GLN A 38 -4.69 -14.74 -3.67
N ILE A 39 -4.78 -14.52 -2.36
CA ILE A 39 -6.09 -14.51 -1.68
C ILE A 39 -6.96 -13.33 -2.14
N VAL A 40 -6.37 -12.18 -2.44
CA VAL A 40 -7.13 -11.06 -3.04
C VAL A 40 -7.76 -11.50 -4.35
N SER A 41 -6.99 -12.11 -5.24
CA SER A 41 -7.46 -12.60 -6.53
C SER A 41 -8.59 -13.62 -6.38
N GLU A 42 -8.43 -14.56 -5.47
CA GLU A 42 -9.45 -15.59 -5.19
C GLU A 42 -10.73 -15.00 -4.59
N MET A 43 -10.59 -14.09 -3.61
CA MET A 43 -11.74 -13.43 -2.99
C MET A 43 -12.51 -12.57 -3.99
N VAL A 44 -11.81 -11.85 -4.86
CA VAL A 44 -12.45 -11.04 -5.92
C VAL A 44 -13.18 -11.96 -6.90
N SER A 45 -12.54 -13.04 -7.33
CA SER A 45 -13.13 -14.03 -8.24
C SER A 45 -14.38 -14.67 -7.69
N ASP A 46 -14.40 -14.99 -6.39
CA ASP A 46 -15.51 -15.65 -5.71
C ASP A 46 -16.54 -14.67 -5.15
N SER A 47 -16.36 -13.37 -5.35
CA SER A 47 -17.21 -12.30 -4.81
C SER A 47 -17.33 -12.34 -3.28
N ILE A 48 -16.26 -12.75 -2.60
CA ILE A 48 -16.18 -12.79 -1.15
C ILE A 48 -15.50 -11.51 -0.66
N PHE A 49 -16.18 -10.72 0.16
CA PHE A 49 -15.63 -9.46 0.68
C PHE A 49 -14.99 -9.59 2.06
N LYS A 50 -15.45 -10.55 2.83
CA LYS A 50 -14.85 -10.88 4.13
C LYS A 50 -15.16 -12.33 4.51
N PHE A 51 -14.23 -12.94 5.25
CA PHE A 51 -14.44 -14.23 5.90
C PHE A 51 -13.54 -14.37 7.11
N GLN A 52 -13.81 -15.38 7.92
CA GLN A 52 -13.02 -15.69 9.10
C GLN A 52 -12.50 -17.10 9.02
N LEU A 53 -11.25 -17.27 9.39
CA LEU A 53 -10.64 -18.59 9.57
C LEU A 53 -10.60 -18.86 11.09
N LYS A 54 -11.40 -19.82 11.52
CA LYS A 54 -11.49 -20.23 12.94
C LYS A 54 -11.46 -21.75 13.06
N ASN A 55 -10.88 -22.22 14.15
CA ASN A 55 -10.88 -23.64 14.52
C ASN A 55 -10.18 -24.55 13.49
N GLU A 56 -9.30 -24.02 12.65
CA GLU A 56 -8.48 -24.81 11.77
C GLU A 56 -7.22 -25.28 12.51
N PRO A 57 -6.95 -26.61 12.57
CA PRO A 57 -5.76 -27.11 13.24
C PRO A 57 -4.47 -26.53 12.65
N GLY A 58 -3.59 -26.02 13.52
CA GLY A 58 -2.32 -25.44 13.11
C GLY A 58 -2.40 -24.03 12.54
N CYS A 59 -3.58 -23.41 12.50
CA CYS A 59 -3.77 -22.06 12.00
C CYS A 59 -4.28 -21.14 13.11
N PRO A 60 -3.75 -19.90 13.20
CA PRO A 60 -4.33 -18.91 14.10
C PRO A 60 -5.72 -18.48 13.61
N ALA A 61 -6.55 -17.97 14.53
CA ALA A 61 -7.83 -17.39 14.17
C ALA A 61 -7.61 -16.01 13.53
N LEU A 62 -8.00 -15.87 12.28
CA LEU A 62 -7.78 -14.66 11.49
C LEU A 62 -9.06 -14.23 10.78
N SER A 63 -9.26 -12.93 10.65
CA SER A 63 -10.30 -12.36 9.80
C SER A 63 -9.65 -11.73 8.56
N PHE A 64 -10.34 -11.86 7.44
CA PHE A 64 -9.91 -11.36 6.13
C PHE A 64 -10.99 -10.45 5.57
N ARG A 65 -10.59 -9.27 5.12
CA ARG A 65 -11.51 -8.31 4.51
C ARG A 65 -10.81 -7.65 3.33
N LEU A 66 -11.51 -7.57 2.20
CA LEU A 66 -11.04 -6.77 1.06
C LEU A 66 -11.24 -5.29 1.35
N GLU A 67 -10.23 -4.51 1.02
CA GLU A 67 -10.26 -3.06 1.12
C GLU A 67 -9.61 -2.49 -0.13
N THR A 68 -10.27 -1.51 -0.75
CA THR A 68 -9.74 -0.81 -1.93
C THR A 68 -9.43 0.62 -1.56
N LYS A 69 -8.19 1.04 -1.84
CA LYS A 69 -7.74 2.42 -1.71
C LYS A 69 -7.50 2.98 -3.10
N SER A 70 -8.11 4.12 -3.38
CA SER A 70 -7.92 4.83 -4.63
C SER A 70 -6.90 5.96 -4.45
N ARG A 71 -5.96 6.04 -5.37
CA ARG A 71 -4.97 7.12 -5.42
C ARG A 71 -5.04 7.82 -6.76
N TRP A 72 -4.87 9.12 -6.74
CA TRP A 72 -4.85 9.94 -7.94
C TRP A 72 -3.45 10.46 -8.16
N SER A 73 -2.98 10.38 -9.39
CA SER A 73 -1.64 10.80 -9.75
C SER A 73 -1.69 11.73 -10.95
N PRO A 74 -0.82 12.75 -11.03
CA PRO A 74 -0.73 13.57 -12.22
C PRO A 74 -0.35 12.75 -13.44
N VAL A 75 -0.95 13.06 -14.59
CA VAL A 75 -0.44 12.57 -15.87
C VAL A 75 0.78 13.43 -16.22
N VAL A 76 1.95 12.81 -16.32
CA VAL A 76 3.25 13.50 -16.42
C VAL A 76 3.27 14.51 -17.59
N GLU A 77 2.74 14.13 -18.74
CA GLU A 77 2.70 14.96 -19.94
C GLU A 77 1.80 16.19 -19.78
N ASN A 78 0.84 16.16 -18.87
CA ASN A 78 -0.16 17.20 -18.64
C ASN A 78 -0.01 17.87 -17.26
N LYS A 79 1.14 17.69 -16.61
CA LYS A 79 1.38 18.23 -15.27
C LYS A 79 1.20 19.75 -15.20
N ASP A 80 1.70 20.48 -16.19
CA ASP A 80 1.59 21.95 -16.23
C ASP A 80 0.15 22.40 -16.38
N LYS A 81 -0.65 21.68 -17.17
CA LYS A 81 -2.09 21.94 -17.32
C LYS A 81 -2.83 21.69 -16.02
N LEU A 82 -2.47 20.62 -15.30
CA LEU A 82 -3.05 20.31 -14.00
C LEU A 82 -2.71 21.39 -12.98
N ILE A 83 -1.46 21.84 -12.93
CA ILE A 83 -1.02 22.93 -12.04
C ILE A 83 -1.81 24.21 -12.34
N GLY A 84 -1.94 24.57 -13.60
CA GLY A 84 -2.73 25.74 -14.03
C GLY A 84 -4.18 25.67 -13.58
N LEU A 85 -4.81 24.50 -13.73
CA LEU A 85 -6.18 24.27 -13.29
C LEU A 85 -6.30 24.38 -11.76
N LEU A 86 -5.39 23.76 -11.01
CA LEU A 86 -5.42 23.78 -9.56
C LEU A 86 -5.13 25.15 -8.95
N LYS A 87 -4.31 25.99 -9.60
CA LYS A 87 -4.12 27.37 -9.17
C LYS A 87 -5.42 28.16 -9.14
N VAL A 88 -6.33 27.87 -10.07
CA VAL A 88 -7.64 28.51 -10.13
C VAL A 88 -8.63 27.87 -9.17
N LYS A 89 -8.68 26.54 -9.14
CA LYS A 89 -9.68 25.77 -8.38
C LYS A 89 -9.34 25.60 -6.91
N ALA A 90 -8.08 25.45 -6.58
CA ALA A 90 -7.61 25.13 -5.23
C ALA A 90 -6.20 25.70 -4.99
N PRO A 91 -6.05 27.03 -4.95
CA PRO A 91 -4.74 27.66 -4.78
C PRO A 91 -4.03 27.24 -3.47
N GLU A 92 -4.76 26.81 -2.47
CA GLU A 92 -4.24 26.35 -1.19
C GLU A 92 -3.42 25.05 -1.27
N ILE A 93 -3.60 24.26 -2.33
CA ILE A 93 -2.85 23.02 -2.53
C ILE A 93 -1.71 23.19 -3.53
N PHE A 94 -1.13 24.36 -3.62
CA PHE A 94 -0.13 24.71 -4.62
C PHE A 94 1.10 23.79 -4.61
N THR A 95 1.47 23.26 -3.45
CA THR A 95 2.49 22.23 -3.34
C THR A 95 1.83 20.85 -3.52
N ILE A 96 1.82 20.35 -4.75
CA ILE A 96 1.15 19.07 -5.03
C ILE A 96 2.00 17.90 -4.57
N THR A 97 1.58 17.25 -3.50
CA THR A 97 2.03 15.91 -3.16
C THR A 97 0.95 14.92 -3.60
N ALA A 98 1.33 13.66 -3.88
CA ALA A 98 0.37 12.64 -4.28
C ALA A 98 -0.78 12.45 -3.28
N PRO A 99 -0.55 12.42 -1.94
CA PRO A 99 -1.63 12.33 -0.97
C PRO A 99 -2.59 13.52 -1.00
N THR A 100 -2.08 14.74 -1.14
CA THR A 100 -2.90 15.97 -1.20
C THR A 100 -3.77 15.98 -2.45
N LEU A 101 -3.19 15.63 -3.60
CA LEU A 101 -3.91 15.51 -4.85
C LEU A 101 -5.01 14.45 -4.76
N SER A 102 -4.69 13.27 -4.25
CA SER A 102 -5.64 12.16 -4.11
C SER A 102 -6.83 12.56 -3.26
N LYS A 103 -6.60 13.21 -2.12
CA LYS A 103 -7.67 13.68 -1.23
C LYS A 103 -8.59 14.66 -1.95
N TYR A 104 -8.03 15.64 -2.61
CA TYR A 104 -8.80 16.66 -3.33
C TYR A 104 -9.66 16.05 -4.44
N ILE A 105 -9.06 15.20 -5.28
CA ILE A 105 -9.76 14.56 -6.39
C ILE A 105 -10.82 13.57 -5.90
N ASN A 106 -10.56 12.81 -4.84
CA ASN A 106 -11.56 11.92 -4.25
C ASN A 106 -12.79 12.69 -3.75
N GLU A 107 -12.58 13.83 -3.11
CA GLU A 107 -13.69 14.70 -2.68
C GLU A 107 -14.53 15.17 -3.87
N LYS A 108 -13.89 15.59 -4.96
CA LYS A 108 -14.60 16.04 -6.17
C LYS A 108 -15.30 14.90 -6.89
N TYR A 109 -14.67 13.72 -6.92
CA TYR A 109 -15.24 12.51 -7.50
C TYR A 109 -16.50 12.06 -6.74
N GLU A 110 -16.45 12.05 -5.41
CA GLU A 110 -17.61 11.72 -4.56
C GLU A 110 -18.72 12.76 -4.71
N GLN A 111 -18.39 14.06 -4.72
CA GLN A 111 -19.36 15.13 -4.92
C GLN A 111 -20.03 15.09 -6.29
N ASN A 112 -19.40 14.51 -7.29
CA ASN A 112 -19.89 14.38 -8.66
C ASN A 112 -20.45 12.98 -8.96
N ASN A 113 -21.02 12.30 -7.96
CA ASN A 113 -21.64 10.97 -8.09
C ASN A 113 -20.67 9.90 -8.62
N GLU A 114 -19.45 9.86 -8.11
CA GLU A 114 -18.40 8.93 -8.52
C GLU A 114 -18.03 9.02 -10.01
N VAL A 115 -18.17 10.20 -10.58
CA VAL A 115 -17.70 10.52 -11.93
C VAL A 115 -16.64 11.62 -11.84
N LEU A 116 -15.50 11.40 -12.48
CA LEU A 116 -14.45 12.43 -12.53
C LEU A 116 -15.00 13.68 -13.28
N PRO A 117 -14.92 14.88 -12.66
CA PRO A 117 -15.27 16.10 -13.38
C PRO A 117 -14.49 16.22 -14.69
N SER A 118 -15.17 16.62 -15.76
CA SER A 118 -14.60 16.66 -17.12
C SER A 118 -13.33 17.51 -17.24
N GLU A 119 -13.21 18.54 -16.41
CA GLU A 119 -12.04 19.43 -16.38
C GLU A 119 -10.75 18.72 -15.95
N PHE A 120 -10.85 17.59 -15.25
CA PHE A 120 -9.72 16.76 -14.82
C PHE A 120 -9.43 15.60 -15.77
N GLU A 121 -10.25 15.41 -16.78
CA GLU A 121 -10.06 14.34 -17.75
C GLU A 121 -8.68 14.45 -18.43
N ASN A 122 -7.95 13.34 -18.50
CA ASN A 122 -6.58 13.26 -19.00
C ASN A 122 -5.51 14.01 -18.19
N LEU A 123 -5.88 14.69 -17.10
CA LEU A 123 -4.93 15.38 -16.23
C LEU A 123 -4.52 14.53 -15.03
N VAL A 124 -5.40 13.65 -14.60
CA VAL A 124 -5.15 12.72 -13.47
C VAL A 124 -5.52 11.31 -13.88
N LYS A 125 -4.85 10.33 -13.26
CA LYS A 125 -5.18 8.91 -13.36
C LYS A 125 -5.58 8.40 -12.00
N LYS A 126 -6.61 7.55 -11.99
CA LYS A 126 -7.04 6.83 -10.79
C LYS A 126 -6.30 5.49 -10.72
N TYR A 127 -5.71 5.21 -9.58
CA TYR A 127 -5.11 3.93 -9.28
C TYR A 127 -5.88 3.31 -8.11
N ASP A 128 -6.48 2.16 -8.37
CA ASP A 128 -7.14 1.38 -7.33
C ASP A 128 -6.21 0.27 -6.87
N ASP A 129 -5.96 0.24 -5.58
CA ASP A 129 -5.19 -0.80 -4.93
C ASP A 129 -6.13 -1.60 -4.03
N THR A 130 -6.44 -2.82 -4.46
CA THR A 130 -7.27 -3.74 -3.68
C THR A 130 -6.35 -4.67 -2.93
N HIS A 131 -6.45 -4.67 -1.62
CA HIS A 131 -5.65 -5.50 -0.74
C HIS A 131 -6.50 -6.20 0.29
N VAL A 132 -5.95 -7.20 0.91
CA VAL A 132 -6.60 -7.91 2.02
C VAL A 132 -6.09 -7.34 3.35
N VAL A 133 -7.02 -7.06 4.23
CA VAL A 133 -6.72 -6.73 5.62
C VAL A 133 -6.85 -8.01 6.44
N VAL A 134 -5.76 -8.40 7.08
CA VAL A 134 -5.68 -9.60 7.91
C VAL A 134 -5.57 -9.18 9.37
N ARG A 135 -6.51 -9.61 10.18
CA ARG A 135 -6.52 -9.27 11.61
C ARG A 135 -6.66 -10.50 12.46
N THR A 136 -5.94 -10.51 13.58
CA THR A 136 -6.10 -11.55 14.60
C THR A 136 -7.47 -11.40 15.26
N ILE A 137 -8.16 -12.53 15.37
CA ILE A 137 -9.44 -12.58 16.08
C ILE A 137 -9.13 -12.77 17.57
N LYS A 138 -9.60 -11.83 18.38
CA LYS A 138 -9.50 -11.94 19.84
C LYS A 138 -10.53 -12.95 20.36
N ALA A 139 -10.08 -13.83 21.20
CA ALA A 139 -10.96 -14.81 21.84
C ALA A 139 -11.95 -14.15 22.80
#